data_01aab6c1303051035c8ff1e013071ca5
#
_entry.id   01aab6c1303051035c8ff1e013071ca5
#
_cell.length_a   1.000
_cell.length_b   1.000
_cell.length_c   1.000
_cell.angle_alpha   90.00
_cell.angle_beta   90.00
_cell.angle_gamma   90.00
#
_symmetry.space_group_name_H-M   'P 1'
#
loop_
_entity.id
_entity.type
_entity.pdbx_description
1 polymer ?
#
loop_
_entity_poly.entity_id
_entity_poly.type
_entity_poly.pdbx_seq_one_letter_code
_entity_poly.pdbx_strand_id
1 'polypeptide(L)'
;MPTFDPSKLSPAPPSLGLALAALLTAAGGLLGIAIIGAAVRAGVTDPDLHGLASVALYVALAAGAVTLWLGAQSLTLSLRSRAETGRSEVLAARASAAKARERGMIVFGLTAALIIGFFLVQLILFNDGKIQKTFLRWDLMTESAADVARAFLVNLKLAVIAQILVMIFGLFLAVARLTPGRAGAPVRFLAIAYIDLFRAVPAIIVLYLIGFGLPLTGLPFISKVSSQWFAIIALTLTYSAYIAETYRSGIESIHPSQWSAARSLGFSFSQTLRWFILPQAIRIVIPPLLGAFIAL
;
A
#
# COMPACT_ATOMS: atom_id res chain seq x y z
N MET A 1 53.00 14.64 -14.32
CA MET A 1 51.67 14.61 -13.64
C MET A 1 50.94 15.87 -14.02
N PRO A 2 49.73 15.85 -14.55
CA PRO A 2 49.00 17.07 -14.82
C PRO A 2 48.73 17.78 -13.49
N THR A 3 49.17 19.02 -13.39
CA THR A 3 48.93 19.89 -12.24
C THR A 3 47.42 20.12 -12.10
N PHE A 4 46.87 19.79 -10.93
CA PHE A 4 45.45 19.99 -10.61
C PHE A 4 45.15 21.50 -10.63
N ASP A 5 44.29 21.94 -11.57
CA ASP A 5 43.87 23.32 -11.70
C ASP A 5 42.53 23.53 -10.98
N PRO A 6 42.50 24.21 -9.82
CA PRO A 6 41.27 24.43 -9.04
C PRO A 6 40.24 25.28 -9.77
N SER A 7 40.65 26.06 -10.78
CA SER A 7 39.73 26.93 -11.53
C SER A 7 38.76 26.17 -12.45
N LYS A 8 39.08 24.90 -12.75
CA LYS A 8 38.20 24.01 -13.56
C LYS A 8 37.14 23.27 -12.75
N LEU A 9 37.09 23.47 -11.43
CA LEU A 9 36.04 22.87 -10.60
C LEU A 9 34.71 23.61 -10.76
N SER A 10 33.63 22.86 -10.87
CA SER A 10 32.27 23.42 -10.81
C SER A 10 32.02 24.13 -9.46
N PRO A 11 31.29 25.26 -9.45
CA PRO A 11 31.00 26.00 -8.22
C PRO A 11 30.28 25.16 -7.19
N ALA A 12 30.30 25.59 -5.92
CA ALA A 12 29.55 24.92 -4.86
C ALA A 12 28.04 24.93 -5.15
N PRO A 13 27.30 23.82 -4.93
CA PRO A 13 25.86 23.78 -5.17
C PRO A 13 25.14 24.72 -4.22
N PRO A 14 24.05 25.39 -4.69
CA PRO A 14 23.28 26.29 -3.85
C PRO A 14 22.67 25.56 -2.65
N SER A 15 22.93 26.04 -1.43
CA SER A 15 22.44 25.43 -0.18
C SER A 15 21.58 26.37 0.68
N LEU A 16 21.61 27.69 0.40
CA LEU A 16 20.96 28.67 1.28
C LEU A 16 19.43 28.51 1.30
N GLY A 17 18.78 28.33 0.15
CA GLY A 17 17.33 28.18 0.10
C GLY A 17 16.84 26.98 0.91
N LEU A 18 17.56 25.83 0.78
CA LEU A 18 17.24 24.63 1.55
C LEU A 18 17.49 24.83 3.06
N ALA A 19 18.60 25.48 3.43
CA ALA A 19 18.93 25.75 4.83
C ALA A 19 17.92 26.71 5.50
N LEU A 20 17.47 27.75 4.79
CA LEU A 20 16.41 28.65 5.27
C LEU A 20 15.08 27.90 5.39
N ALA A 21 14.69 27.13 4.41
CA ALA A 21 13.48 26.33 4.45
C ALA A 21 13.51 25.34 5.63
N ALA A 22 14.62 24.65 5.86
CA ALA A 22 14.79 23.74 6.98
C ALA A 22 14.66 24.46 8.34
N LEU A 23 15.28 25.62 8.50
CA LEU A 23 15.18 26.40 9.72
C LEU A 23 13.74 26.87 9.97
N LEU A 24 13.06 27.37 8.93
CA LEU A 24 11.66 27.82 9.05
C LEU A 24 10.72 26.65 9.36
N THR A 25 10.96 25.48 8.76
CA THR A 25 10.18 24.27 9.05
C THR A 25 10.37 23.83 10.50
N ALA A 26 11.61 23.84 11.02
CA ALA A 26 11.88 23.50 12.41
C ALA A 26 11.24 24.51 13.39
N ALA A 27 11.34 25.80 13.08
CA ALA A 27 10.72 26.87 13.90
C ALA A 27 9.20 26.77 13.90
N GLY A 28 8.59 26.56 12.73
CA GLY A 28 7.13 26.35 12.60
C GLY A 28 6.65 25.09 13.31
N GLY A 29 7.41 23.99 13.20
CA GLY A 29 7.13 22.75 13.92
C GLY A 29 7.19 22.92 15.44
N LEU A 30 8.23 23.56 15.94
CA LEU A 30 8.37 23.85 17.39
C LEU A 30 7.24 24.73 17.91
N LEU A 31 6.90 25.79 17.16
CA LEU A 31 5.80 26.67 17.52
C LEU A 31 4.45 25.93 17.50
N GLY A 32 4.20 25.12 16.48
CA GLY A 32 2.99 24.29 16.40
C GLY A 32 2.87 23.34 17.58
N ILE A 33 3.95 22.65 17.95
CA ILE A 33 3.99 21.76 19.12
C ILE A 33 3.71 22.54 20.40
N ALA A 34 4.29 23.75 20.57
CA ALA A 34 4.07 24.57 21.74
C ALA A 34 2.59 24.99 21.87
N ILE A 35 1.99 25.49 20.80
CA ILE A 35 0.59 25.95 20.78
C ILE A 35 -0.37 24.78 21.01
N ILE A 36 -0.25 23.73 20.20
CA ILE A 36 -1.15 22.57 20.27
C ILE A 36 -0.97 21.83 21.59
N GLY A 37 0.27 21.62 22.05
CA GLY A 37 0.55 20.93 23.29
C GLY A 37 0.06 21.68 24.51
N ALA A 38 0.17 23.01 24.52
CA ALA A 38 -0.41 23.85 25.59
C ALA A 38 -1.94 23.75 25.61
N ALA A 39 -2.59 23.80 24.44
CA ALA A 39 -4.04 23.68 24.32
C ALA A 39 -4.53 22.29 24.77
N VAL A 40 -3.84 21.23 24.39
CA VAL A 40 -4.18 19.87 24.83
C VAL A 40 -4.00 19.69 26.31
N ARG A 41 -2.87 20.15 26.87
CA ARG A 41 -2.64 20.11 28.32
C ARG A 41 -3.74 20.83 29.11
N ALA A 42 -4.22 21.97 28.61
CA ALA A 42 -5.33 22.69 29.20
C ALA A 42 -6.67 21.95 29.08
N GLY A 43 -6.86 21.14 28.05
CA GLY A 43 -8.08 20.37 27.80
C GLY A 43 -8.13 18.99 28.46
N VAL A 44 -7.02 18.48 29.01
CA VAL A 44 -7.01 17.19 29.72
C VAL A 44 -7.74 17.33 31.05
N THR A 45 -8.82 16.62 31.24
CA THR A 45 -9.68 16.66 32.43
C THR A 45 -9.27 15.65 33.49
N ASP A 46 -8.53 14.60 33.11
CA ASP A 46 -8.07 13.53 33.99
C ASP A 46 -6.80 13.95 34.73
N PRO A 47 -6.81 14.02 36.10
CA PRO A 47 -5.65 14.43 36.89
C PRO A 47 -4.41 13.57 36.69
N ASP A 48 -4.59 12.27 36.48
CA ASP A 48 -3.48 11.33 36.28
C ASP A 48 -2.77 11.54 34.94
N LEU A 49 -3.49 12.02 33.95
CA LEU A 49 -2.95 12.30 32.61
C LEU A 49 -2.29 13.68 32.52
N HIS A 50 -2.58 14.62 33.44
CA HIS A 50 -1.97 15.95 33.42
C HIS A 50 -0.44 15.94 33.55
N GLY A 51 0.09 15.07 34.42
CA GLY A 51 1.53 14.86 34.56
C GLY A 51 2.17 14.35 33.29
N LEU A 52 1.57 13.31 32.71
CA LEU A 52 2.03 12.69 31.44
C LEU A 52 1.94 13.68 30.28
N ALA A 53 0.87 14.48 30.18
CA ALA A 53 0.71 15.48 29.12
C ALA A 53 1.82 16.56 29.21
N SER A 54 2.17 16.97 30.45
CA SER A 54 3.27 17.91 30.68
C SER A 54 4.62 17.33 30.27
N VAL A 55 4.91 16.09 30.64
CA VAL A 55 6.16 15.38 30.25
C VAL A 55 6.22 15.23 28.75
N ALA A 56 5.15 14.76 28.12
CA ALA A 56 5.09 14.60 26.67
C ALA A 56 5.34 15.93 25.94
N LEU A 57 4.73 17.01 26.39
CA LEU A 57 4.95 18.34 25.84
C LEU A 57 6.42 18.79 25.99
N TYR A 58 7.01 18.66 27.18
CA TYR A 58 8.40 19.08 27.39
C TYR A 58 9.40 18.25 26.60
N VAL A 59 9.17 16.93 26.46
CA VAL A 59 9.99 16.06 25.62
C VAL A 59 9.88 16.47 24.14
N ALA A 60 8.67 16.77 23.67
CA ALA A 60 8.46 17.21 22.29
C ALA A 60 9.10 18.59 22.03
N LEU A 61 9.00 19.52 22.98
CA LEU A 61 9.65 20.83 22.90
C LEU A 61 11.19 20.70 22.90
N ALA A 62 11.74 19.84 23.74
CA ALA A 62 13.18 19.58 23.76
C ALA A 62 13.67 18.99 22.44
N ALA A 63 12.94 18.01 21.90
CA ALA A 63 13.23 17.46 20.59
C ALA A 63 13.08 18.50 19.45
N GLY A 64 12.06 19.36 19.53
CA GLY A 64 11.88 20.49 18.62
C GLY A 64 13.01 21.52 18.70
N ALA A 65 13.54 21.78 19.88
CA ALA A 65 14.71 22.65 20.07
C ALA A 65 15.97 22.05 19.39
N VAL A 66 16.14 20.73 19.46
CA VAL A 66 17.23 20.03 18.75
C VAL A 66 17.09 20.18 17.22
N THR A 67 15.88 20.04 16.68
CA THR A 67 15.67 20.24 15.23
C THR A 67 15.94 21.69 14.83
N LEU A 68 15.54 22.66 15.64
CA LEU A 68 15.82 24.07 15.41
C LEU A 68 17.33 24.37 15.44
N TRP A 69 18.06 23.81 16.40
CA TRP A 69 19.51 23.92 16.49
C TRP A 69 20.21 23.32 15.25
N LEU A 70 19.79 22.15 14.77
CA LEU A 70 20.30 21.56 13.54
C LEU A 70 20.00 22.43 12.32
N GLY A 71 18.82 23.06 12.27
CA GLY A 71 18.43 24.02 11.25
C GLY A 71 19.34 25.26 11.24
N ALA A 72 19.62 25.81 12.42
CA ALA A 72 20.56 26.91 12.56
C ALA A 72 21.99 26.54 12.13
N GLN A 73 22.44 25.32 12.45
CA GLN A 73 23.73 24.79 11.96
C GLN A 73 23.75 24.61 10.42
N SER A 74 22.65 24.16 9.82
CA SER A 74 22.54 24.09 8.35
C SER A 74 22.69 25.48 7.73
N LEU A 75 22.05 26.51 8.32
CA LEU A 75 22.16 27.88 7.84
C LEU A 75 23.59 28.42 7.99
N THR A 76 24.24 28.24 9.16
CA THR A 76 25.62 28.70 9.37
C THR A 76 26.61 28.06 8.40
N LEU A 77 26.47 26.77 8.10
CA LEU A 77 27.30 26.05 7.11
C LEU A 77 27.04 26.58 5.70
N SER A 78 25.79 26.92 5.37
CA SER A 78 25.47 27.49 4.07
C SER A 78 26.05 28.89 3.89
N LEU A 79 26.00 29.73 4.93
CA LEU A 79 26.65 31.04 4.93
C LEU A 79 28.18 30.95 4.83
N ARG A 80 28.77 29.97 5.55
CA ARG A 80 30.21 29.65 5.46
C ARG A 80 30.59 29.26 4.03
N SER A 81 29.83 28.37 3.39
CA SER A 81 30.05 27.99 1.98
C SER A 81 30.08 29.19 1.03
N ARG A 82 29.19 30.16 1.25
CA ARG A 82 29.19 31.42 0.46
C ARG A 82 30.44 32.25 0.69
N ALA A 83 30.88 32.38 1.93
CA ALA A 83 32.10 33.14 2.27
C ALA A 83 33.35 32.45 1.68
N GLU A 84 33.44 31.13 1.73
CA GLU A 84 34.52 30.31 1.15
C GLU A 84 34.53 30.43 -0.39
N THR A 85 33.37 30.48 -1.03
CA THR A 85 33.24 30.75 -2.47
C THR A 85 33.79 32.12 -2.82
N GLY A 86 33.50 33.15 -2.02
CA GLY A 86 34.02 34.52 -2.22
C GLY A 86 35.55 34.62 -2.06
N ARG A 87 36.17 33.66 -1.33
CA ARG A 87 37.63 33.56 -1.17
C ARG A 87 38.30 32.65 -2.19
N SER A 88 37.53 32.15 -3.19
CA SER A 88 38.00 31.18 -4.19
C SER A 88 38.41 29.82 -3.63
N GLU A 89 37.99 29.47 -2.42
CA GLU A 89 38.22 28.19 -1.75
C GLU A 89 37.17 27.15 -2.17
N VAL A 90 37.14 26.77 -3.46
CA VAL A 90 36.07 25.98 -4.06
C VAL A 90 35.83 24.63 -3.38
N LEU A 91 36.88 23.91 -2.97
CA LEU A 91 36.76 22.60 -2.31
C LEU A 91 36.13 22.73 -0.91
N ALA A 92 36.57 23.72 -0.12
CA ALA A 92 35.99 24.01 1.20
C ALA A 92 34.51 24.41 1.07
N ALA A 93 34.21 25.31 0.12
CA ALA A 93 32.85 25.74 -0.17
C ALA A 93 31.91 24.58 -0.53
N ARG A 94 32.37 23.62 -1.34
CA ARG A 94 31.59 22.43 -1.72
C ARG A 94 31.36 21.52 -0.51
N ALA A 95 32.39 21.33 0.33
CA ALA A 95 32.25 20.51 1.56
C ALA A 95 31.26 21.14 2.55
N SER A 96 31.34 22.46 2.76
CA SER A 96 30.39 23.23 3.60
C SER A 96 28.96 23.19 3.05
N ALA A 97 28.79 23.36 1.73
CA ALA A 97 27.47 23.25 1.07
C ALA A 97 26.88 21.84 1.19
N ALA A 98 27.68 20.80 1.00
CA ALA A 98 27.21 19.42 1.13
C ALA A 98 26.70 19.13 2.56
N LYS A 99 27.49 19.50 3.60
CA LYS A 99 27.09 19.36 5.01
C LYS A 99 25.84 20.19 5.34
N ALA A 100 25.71 21.42 4.77
CA ALA A 100 24.53 22.24 4.97
C ALA A 100 23.26 21.55 4.41
N ARG A 101 23.36 21.00 3.21
CA ARG A 101 22.24 20.28 2.57
C ARG A 101 21.86 19.02 3.33
N GLU A 102 22.85 18.22 3.72
CA GLU A 102 22.64 17.01 4.52
C GLU A 102 21.89 17.31 5.82
N ARG A 103 22.37 18.31 6.60
CA ARG A 103 21.69 18.74 7.83
C ARG A 103 20.30 19.28 7.58
N GLY A 104 20.10 20.07 6.51
CA GLY A 104 18.81 20.56 6.12
C GLY A 104 17.81 19.43 5.83
N MET A 105 18.22 18.40 5.12
CA MET A 105 17.39 17.21 4.85
C MET A 105 17.07 16.42 6.13
N ILE A 106 18.05 16.27 7.02
CA ILE A 106 17.83 15.64 8.34
C ILE A 106 16.78 16.42 9.14
N VAL A 107 16.84 17.75 9.13
CA VAL A 107 15.87 18.62 9.83
C VAL A 107 14.46 18.38 9.30
N PHE A 108 14.24 18.30 8.01
CA PHE A 108 12.92 17.98 7.44
C PHE A 108 12.38 16.64 7.94
N GLY A 109 13.22 15.58 7.85
CA GLY A 109 12.86 14.25 8.31
C GLY A 109 12.52 14.19 9.80
N LEU A 110 13.39 14.78 10.65
CA LEU A 110 13.18 14.80 12.09
C LEU A 110 11.97 15.64 12.48
N THR A 111 11.76 16.82 11.86
CA THR A 111 10.60 17.66 12.15
C THR A 111 9.29 16.96 11.75
N ALA A 112 9.26 16.31 10.59
CA ALA A 112 8.09 15.52 10.16
C ALA A 112 7.81 14.36 11.14
N ALA A 113 8.84 13.59 11.49
CA ALA A 113 8.71 12.49 12.46
C ALA A 113 8.23 12.98 13.83
N LEU A 114 8.76 14.11 14.28
CA LEU A 114 8.36 14.74 15.56
C LEU A 114 6.89 15.19 15.55
N ILE A 115 6.45 15.86 14.48
CA ILE A 115 5.04 16.28 14.32
C ILE A 115 4.12 15.07 14.27
N ILE A 116 4.44 14.05 13.47
CA ILE A 116 3.65 12.83 13.37
C ILE A 116 3.60 12.11 14.73
N GLY A 117 4.75 11.91 15.35
CA GLY A 117 4.84 11.27 16.67
C GLY A 117 4.05 12.02 17.75
N PHE A 118 4.19 13.35 17.79
CA PHE A 118 3.43 14.19 18.69
C PHE A 118 1.92 14.09 18.44
N PHE A 119 1.49 14.14 17.19
CA PHE A 119 0.08 13.95 16.81
C PHE A 119 -0.46 12.59 17.24
N LEU A 120 0.31 11.51 17.03
CA LEU A 120 -0.10 10.16 17.44
C LEU A 120 -0.21 10.04 18.97
N VAL A 121 0.73 10.61 19.71
CA VAL A 121 0.67 10.65 21.19
C VAL A 121 -0.58 11.41 21.65
N GLN A 122 -0.87 12.55 21.03
CA GLN A 122 -2.08 13.32 21.32
C GLN A 122 -3.34 12.51 21.02
N LEU A 123 -3.38 11.90 19.84
CA LEU A 123 -4.54 11.12 19.38
C LEU A 123 -4.81 9.91 20.29
N ILE A 124 -3.76 9.24 20.78
CA ILE A 124 -3.91 8.00 21.54
C ILE A 124 -4.09 8.29 23.05
N LEU A 125 -3.34 9.23 23.63
CA LEU A 125 -3.29 9.42 25.07
C LEU A 125 -4.15 10.57 25.59
N PHE A 126 -4.30 11.65 24.80
CA PHE A 126 -4.89 12.91 25.29
C PHE A 126 -6.21 13.29 24.61
N ASN A 127 -7.05 12.30 24.33
CA ASN A 127 -8.38 12.50 23.73
C ASN A 127 -9.54 12.23 24.72
N ASP A 128 -9.34 12.43 26.03
CA ASP A 128 -10.26 12.07 27.12
C ASP A 128 -10.64 10.57 27.13
N GLY A 129 -9.74 9.73 26.65
CA GLY A 129 -9.96 8.30 26.56
C GLY A 129 -10.99 7.87 25.49
N LYS A 130 -11.38 8.77 24.57
CA LYS A 130 -12.39 8.44 23.54
C LYS A 130 -11.94 7.31 22.63
N ILE A 131 -10.67 7.33 22.19
CA ILE A 131 -10.13 6.24 21.38
C ILE A 131 -10.05 4.94 22.18
N GLN A 132 -9.56 5.00 23.41
CA GLN A 132 -9.47 3.85 24.29
C GLN A 132 -10.85 3.26 24.58
N LYS A 133 -11.84 4.10 24.89
CA LYS A 133 -13.22 3.68 25.16
C LYS A 133 -13.95 3.17 23.93
N THR A 134 -13.55 3.59 22.72
CA THR A 134 -14.21 3.19 21.46
C THR A 134 -13.50 2.02 20.78
N PHE A 135 -12.16 2.07 20.69
CA PHE A 135 -11.38 1.14 19.86
C PHE A 135 -10.46 0.21 20.64
N LEU A 136 -10.06 0.56 21.89
CA LEU A 136 -9.08 -0.18 22.70
C LEU A 136 -9.68 -0.69 24.01
N ARG A 137 -10.89 -1.22 23.95
CA ARG A 137 -11.56 -1.81 25.11
C ARG A 137 -11.08 -3.24 25.33
N TRP A 138 -10.06 -3.41 26.17
CA TRP A 138 -9.50 -4.72 26.49
C TRP A 138 -10.52 -5.68 27.07
N ASP A 139 -11.47 -5.20 27.89
CA ASP A 139 -12.58 -5.96 28.40
C ASP A 139 -13.39 -6.63 27.30
N LEU A 140 -13.89 -5.86 26.32
CA LEU A 140 -14.63 -6.38 25.18
C LEU A 140 -13.76 -7.22 24.24
N MET A 141 -12.49 -6.83 24.03
CA MET A 141 -11.58 -7.57 23.16
C MET A 141 -11.28 -8.97 23.71
N THR A 142 -11.05 -9.10 25.02
CA THR A 142 -10.81 -10.41 25.64
C THR A 142 -12.06 -11.25 25.71
N GLU A 143 -13.23 -10.67 26.00
CA GLU A 143 -14.51 -11.33 25.99
C GLU A 143 -14.87 -11.87 24.59
N SER A 144 -14.67 -11.05 23.55
CA SER A 144 -14.99 -11.41 22.16
C SER A 144 -13.91 -12.24 21.46
N ALA A 145 -12.72 -12.40 22.04
CA ALA A 145 -11.57 -13.00 21.36
C ALA A 145 -11.85 -14.41 20.81
N ALA A 146 -12.57 -15.25 21.58
CA ALA A 146 -12.92 -16.59 21.15
C ALA A 146 -13.89 -16.58 19.96
N ASP A 147 -14.86 -15.67 19.95
CA ASP A 147 -15.84 -15.55 18.86
C ASP A 147 -15.20 -14.99 17.60
N VAL A 148 -14.32 -14.00 17.73
CA VAL A 148 -13.52 -13.47 16.62
C VAL A 148 -12.62 -14.56 16.03
N ALA A 149 -11.96 -15.36 16.86
CA ALA A 149 -11.13 -16.47 16.39
C ALA A 149 -11.96 -17.52 15.63
N ARG A 150 -13.16 -17.88 16.12
CA ARG A 150 -14.08 -18.78 15.41
C ARG A 150 -14.54 -18.19 14.07
N ALA A 151 -14.92 -16.91 14.07
CA ALA A 151 -15.32 -16.20 12.85
C ALA A 151 -14.17 -16.15 11.83
N PHE A 152 -12.94 -15.92 12.29
CA PHE A 152 -11.75 -15.96 11.43
C PHE A 152 -11.55 -17.33 10.78
N LEU A 153 -11.71 -18.42 11.53
CA LEU A 153 -11.61 -19.78 10.96
C LEU A 153 -12.71 -20.04 9.92
N VAL A 154 -13.92 -19.53 10.13
CA VAL A 154 -14.99 -19.60 9.14
C VAL A 154 -14.61 -18.84 7.89
N ASN A 155 -14.13 -17.59 8.01
CA ASN A 155 -13.67 -16.79 6.88
C ASN A 155 -12.54 -17.48 6.10
N LEU A 156 -11.56 -18.05 6.82
CA LEU A 156 -10.46 -18.79 6.17
C LEU A 156 -10.98 -20.00 5.38
N LYS A 157 -11.92 -20.76 5.94
CA LYS A 157 -12.59 -21.87 5.23
C LYS A 157 -13.29 -21.39 3.97
N LEU A 158 -14.06 -20.30 4.05
CA LEU A 158 -14.77 -19.73 2.91
C LEU A 158 -13.79 -19.25 1.82
N ALA A 159 -12.72 -18.57 2.23
CA ALA A 159 -11.69 -18.08 1.31
C ALA A 159 -10.99 -19.23 0.57
N VAL A 160 -10.61 -20.29 1.27
CA VAL A 160 -9.96 -21.47 0.65
C VAL A 160 -10.90 -22.16 -0.36
N ILE A 161 -12.16 -22.38 0.01
CA ILE A 161 -13.13 -23.01 -0.91
C ILE A 161 -13.38 -22.11 -2.12
N ALA A 162 -13.63 -20.81 -1.89
CA ALA A 162 -13.85 -19.85 -2.95
C ALA A 162 -12.62 -19.78 -3.88
N GLN A 163 -11.40 -19.73 -3.33
CA GLN A 163 -10.16 -19.68 -4.13
C GLN A 163 -10.01 -20.88 -5.05
N ILE A 164 -10.28 -22.10 -4.57
CA ILE A 164 -10.23 -23.30 -5.41
C ILE A 164 -11.22 -23.17 -6.58
N LEU A 165 -12.46 -22.76 -6.31
CA LEU A 165 -13.48 -22.59 -7.34
C LEU A 165 -13.13 -21.45 -8.30
N VAL A 166 -12.61 -20.34 -7.79
CA VAL A 166 -12.12 -19.19 -8.56
C VAL A 166 -11.01 -19.61 -9.53
N MET A 167 -10.05 -20.40 -9.06
CA MET A 167 -8.95 -20.87 -9.92
C MET A 167 -9.46 -21.80 -11.04
N ILE A 168 -10.33 -22.74 -10.72
CA ILE A 168 -10.90 -23.67 -11.69
C ILE A 168 -11.76 -22.93 -12.73
N PHE A 169 -12.68 -22.10 -12.24
CA PHE A 169 -13.59 -21.37 -13.12
C PHE A 169 -12.87 -20.26 -13.91
N GLY A 170 -11.91 -19.56 -13.30
CA GLY A 170 -11.08 -18.59 -13.97
C GLY A 170 -10.23 -19.19 -15.09
N LEU A 171 -9.64 -20.39 -14.88
CA LEU A 171 -8.92 -21.11 -15.91
C LEU A 171 -9.87 -21.52 -17.07
N PHE A 172 -11.06 -22.02 -16.74
CA PHE A 172 -12.08 -22.34 -17.74
C PHE A 172 -12.43 -21.12 -18.61
N LEU A 173 -12.68 -19.97 -17.98
CA LEU A 173 -12.99 -18.72 -18.70
C LEU A 173 -11.81 -18.25 -19.57
N ALA A 174 -10.58 -18.34 -19.07
CA ALA A 174 -9.38 -17.99 -19.85
C ALA A 174 -9.23 -18.86 -21.10
N VAL A 175 -9.41 -20.18 -20.97
CA VAL A 175 -9.36 -21.11 -22.10
C VAL A 175 -10.53 -20.86 -23.06
N ALA A 176 -11.74 -20.64 -22.55
CA ALA A 176 -12.92 -20.32 -23.35
C ALA A 176 -12.71 -19.06 -24.20
N ARG A 177 -12.11 -18.03 -23.62
CA ARG A 177 -11.77 -16.77 -24.32
C ARG A 177 -10.73 -16.97 -25.42
N LEU A 178 -9.83 -17.94 -25.31
CA LEU A 178 -8.78 -18.23 -26.30
C LEU A 178 -9.22 -19.21 -27.39
N THR A 179 -10.46 -19.71 -27.37
CA THR A 179 -10.96 -20.69 -28.34
C THR A 179 -10.87 -20.15 -29.77
N PRO A 180 -10.17 -20.86 -30.70
CA PRO A 180 -9.93 -20.37 -32.05
C PRO A 180 -11.11 -20.57 -33.00
N GLY A 181 -11.06 -19.86 -34.14
CA GLY A 181 -11.94 -20.06 -35.28
C GLY A 181 -13.36 -19.49 -35.10
N ARG A 182 -14.18 -19.65 -36.15
CA ARG A 182 -15.57 -19.17 -36.18
C ARG A 182 -16.50 -20.01 -35.30
N ALA A 183 -16.25 -21.32 -35.23
CA ALA A 183 -17.04 -22.22 -34.38
C ALA A 183 -16.89 -21.90 -32.88
N GLY A 184 -15.73 -21.39 -32.44
CA GLY A 184 -15.49 -20.96 -31.06
C GLY A 184 -16.01 -19.57 -30.74
N ALA A 185 -16.50 -18.79 -31.70
CA ALA A 185 -16.90 -17.40 -31.48
C ALA A 185 -18.02 -17.23 -30.44
N PRO A 186 -19.07 -18.05 -30.35
CA PRO A 186 -20.10 -17.90 -29.31
C PRO A 186 -19.54 -18.11 -27.91
N VAL A 187 -18.72 -19.14 -27.71
CA VAL A 187 -18.10 -19.46 -26.41
C VAL A 187 -17.15 -18.33 -25.98
N ARG A 188 -16.35 -17.84 -26.93
CA ARG A 188 -15.45 -16.71 -26.70
C ARG A 188 -16.21 -15.45 -26.34
N PHE A 189 -17.32 -15.14 -27.04
CA PHE A 189 -18.15 -13.98 -26.77
C PHE A 189 -18.75 -14.04 -25.36
N LEU A 190 -19.31 -15.19 -24.96
CA LEU A 190 -19.87 -15.36 -23.61
C LEU A 190 -18.81 -15.22 -22.53
N ALA A 191 -17.61 -15.78 -22.75
CA ALA A 191 -16.51 -15.64 -21.80
C ALA A 191 -16.05 -14.18 -21.67
N ILE A 192 -15.95 -13.45 -22.78
CA ILE A 192 -15.59 -12.02 -22.77
C ILE A 192 -16.65 -11.21 -22.05
N ALA A 193 -17.93 -11.39 -22.42
CA ALA A 193 -19.05 -10.67 -21.82
C ALA A 193 -19.11 -10.90 -20.30
N TYR A 194 -18.93 -12.13 -19.86
CA TYR A 194 -18.85 -12.48 -18.43
C TYR A 194 -17.70 -11.77 -17.75
N ILE A 195 -16.49 -11.88 -18.29
CA ILE A 195 -15.27 -11.29 -17.70
C ILE A 195 -15.42 -9.77 -17.60
N ASP A 196 -15.88 -9.12 -18.67
CA ASP A 196 -16.02 -7.67 -18.70
C ASP A 196 -17.13 -7.20 -17.73
N LEU A 197 -18.25 -7.91 -17.66
CA LEU A 197 -19.34 -7.61 -16.72
C LEU A 197 -18.87 -7.66 -15.27
N PHE A 198 -18.27 -8.78 -14.83
CA PHE A 198 -17.90 -8.96 -13.43
C PHE A 198 -16.68 -8.13 -13.01
N ARG A 199 -15.86 -7.69 -13.95
CA ARG A 199 -14.76 -6.75 -13.69
C ARG A 199 -15.22 -5.28 -13.67
N ALA A 200 -16.32 -4.96 -14.35
CA ALA A 200 -16.90 -3.61 -14.34
C ALA A 200 -17.69 -3.31 -13.06
N VAL A 201 -18.22 -4.34 -12.41
CA VAL A 201 -19.01 -4.18 -11.18
C VAL A 201 -18.12 -4.35 -9.94
N PRO A 202 -18.15 -3.42 -8.97
CA PRO A 202 -17.44 -3.61 -7.71
C PRO A 202 -17.86 -4.91 -7.00
N ALA A 203 -16.87 -5.69 -6.53
CA ALA A 203 -17.10 -7.00 -5.90
C ALA A 203 -18.13 -6.94 -4.76
N ILE A 204 -18.13 -5.86 -3.98
CA ILE A 204 -19.06 -5.67 -2.87
C ILE A 204 -20.53 -5.62 -3.33
N ILE A 205 -20.79 -5.04 -4.49
CA ILE A 205 -22.16 -4.99 -5.05
C ILE A 205 -22.64 -6.39 -5.42
N VAL A 206 -21.78 -7.20 -6.05
CA VAL A 206 -22.10 -8.59 -6.38
C VAL A 206 -22.33 -9.40 -5.11
N LEU A 207 -21.49 -9.19 -4.08
CA LEU A 207 -21.65 -9.86 -2.80
C LEU A 207 -22.99 -9.54 -2.14
N TYR A 208 -23.40 -8.27 -2.12
CA TYR A 208 -24.70 -7.87 -1.58
C TYR A 208 -25.87 -8.40 -2.42
N LEU A 209 -25.77 -8.34 -3.74
CA LEU A 209 -26.81 -8.83 -4.63
C LEU A 209 -27.05 -10.34 -4.45
N ILE A 210 -25.97 -11.12 -4.39
CA ILE A 210 -26.05 -12.58 -4.26
C ILE A 210 -26.31 -12.98 -2.80
N GLY A 211 -25.59 -12.36 -1.84
CA GLY A 211 -25.67 -12.74 -0.43
C GLY A 211 -26.99 -12.35 0.24
N PHE A 212 -27.58 -11.22 -0.17
CA PHE A 212 -28.82 -10.72 0.41
C PHE A 212 -29.95 -10.66 -0.62
N GLY A 213 -29.67 -10.25 -1.86
CA GLY A 213 -30.70 -10.11 -2.90
C GLY A 213 -31.34 -11.43 -3.30
N LEU A 214 -30.54 -12.48 -3.54
CA LEU A 214 -31.07 -13.79 -3.92
C LEU A 214 -31.98 -14.42 -2.84
N PRO A 215 -31.60 -14.43 -1.54
CA PRO A 215 -32.49 -14.93 -0.49
C PRO A 215 -33.83 -14.22 -0.44
N LEU A 216 -33.86 -12.91 -0.72
CA LEU A 216 -35.10 -12.12 -0.72
C LEU A 216 -36.09 -12.47 -1.85
N THR A 217 -35.63 -13.19 -2.88
CA THR A 217 -36.54 -13.64 -3.97
C THR A 217 -37.60 -14.64 -3.53
N GLY A 218 -37.40 -15.27 -2.36
CA GLY A 218 -38.35 -16.26 -1.83
C GLY A 218 -38.43 -17.58 -2.61
N LEU A 219 -37.50 -17.81 -3.57
CA LEU A 219 -37.49 -19.06 -4.34
C LEU A 219 -37.18 -20.26 -3.46
N PRO A 220 -37.98 -21.35 -3.49
CA PRO A 220 -37.90 -22.44 -2.51
C PRO A 220 -36.55 -23.16 -2.45
N PHE A 221 -35.82 -23.24 -3.57
CA PHE A 221 -34.51 -23.86 -3.63
C PHE A 221 -33.42 -22.92 -3.14
N ILE A 222 -33.59 -21.61 -3.27
CA ILE A 222 -32.62 -20.59 -2.79
C ILE A 222 -32.72 -20.48 -1.27
N SER A 223 -33.91 -20.48 -0.69
CA SER A 223 -34.10 -20.36 0.76
C SER A 223 -33.48 -21.49 1.59
N LYS A 224 -33.12 -22.63 0.97
CA LYS A 224 -32.45 -23.76 1.61
C LYS A 224 -30.90 -23.65 1.59
N VAL A 225 -30.34 -22.71 0.85
CA VAL A 225 -28.89 -22.49 0.73
C VAL A 225 -28.40 -21.67 1.91
N SER A 226 -27.35 -22.11 2.59
CA SER A 226 -26.79 -21.34 3.69
C SER A 226 -26.09 -20.06 3.20
N SER A 227 -26.08 -19.01 4.03
CA SER A 227 -25.45 -17.72 3.73
C SER A 227 -23.96 -17.84 3.34
N GLN A 228 -23.27 -18.85 3.88
CA GLN A 228 -21.89 -19.13 3.52
C GLN A 228 -21.72 -19.50 2.04
N TRP A 229 -22.63 -20.29 1.48
CA TRP A 229 -22.59 -20.65 0.07
C TRP A 229 -22.87 -19.46 -0.84
N PHE A 230 -23.75 -18.54 -0.45
CA PHE A 230 -23.95 -17.31 -1.20
C PHE A 230 -22.68 -16.47 -1.26
N ALA A 231 -21.94 -16.36 -0.16
CA ALA A 231 -20.65 -15.69 -0.14
C ALA A 231 -19.63 -16.37 -1.08
N ILE A 232 -19.52 -17.70 -1.01
CA ILE A 232 -18.62 -18.48 -1.89
C ILE A 232 -19.00 -18.26 -3.36
N ILE A 233 -20.30 -18.30 -3.71
CA ILE A 233 -20.78 -18.09 -5.09
C ILE A 233 -20.44 -16.68 -5.56
N ALA A 234 -20.73 -15.65 -4.75
CA ALA A 234 -20.45 -14.27 -5.09
C ALA A 234 -18.97 -14.02 -5.35
N LEU A 235 -18.10 -14.52 -4.44
CA LEU A 235 -16.67 -14.43 -4.58
C LEU A 235 -16.17 -15.20 -5.81
N THR A 236 -16.70 -16.41 -6.04
CA THR A 236 -16.32 -17.22 -7.21
C THR A 236 -16.68 -16.50 -8.50
N LEU A 237 -17.91 -15.98 -8.63
CA LEU A 237 -18.32 -15.29 -9.84
C LEU A 237 -17.48 -14.03 -10.10
N THR A 238 -17.20 -13.25 -9.08
CA THR A 238 -16.45 -12.00 -9.25
C THR A 238 -14.99 -12.26 -9.52
N TYR A 239 -14.32 -13.01 -8.63
CA TYR A 239 -12.87 -13.15 -8.71
C TYR A 239 -12.41 -14.08 -9.84
N SER A 240 -13.24 -15.01 -10.31
CA SER A 240 -12.91 -15.82 -11.49
C SER A 240 -12.71 -14.96 -12.76
N ALA A 241 -13.39 -13.84 -12.87
CA ALA A 241 -13.20 -12.90 -13.99
C ALA A 241 -11.81 -12.24 -13.95
N TYR A 242 -11.33 -11.87 -12.77
CA TYR A 242 -9.97 -11.33 -12.60
C TYR A 242 -8.90 -12.40 -12.82
N ILE A 243 -9.11 -13.60 -12.28
CA ILE A 243 -8.17 -14.71 -12.42
C ILE A 243 -8.12 -15.21 -13.88
N ALA A 244 -9.23 -15.15 -14.61
CA ALA A 244 -9.25 -15.46 -16.05
C ALA A 244 -8.30 -14.55 -16.85
N GLU A 245 -8.25 -13.26 -16.54
CA GLU A 245 -7.32 -12.31 -17.16
C GLU A 245 -5.87 -12.60 -16.77
N THR A 246 -5.64 -12.97 -15.51
CA THR A 246 -4.30 -13.38 -15.04
C THR A 246 -3.81 -14.61 -15.79
N TYR A 247 -4.64 -15.64 -15.94
CA TYR A 247 -4.30 -16.81 -16.74
C TYR A 247 -4.09 -16.47 -18.22
N ARG A 248 -4.97 -15.64 -18.82
CA ARG A 248 -4.81 -15.20 -20.21
C ARG A 248 -3.49 -14.49 -20.41
N SER A 249 -3.14 -13.55 -19.54
CA SER A 249 -1.86 -12.83 -19.59
C SER A 249 -0.66 -13.78 -19.50
N GLY A 250 -0.70 -14.78 -18.62
CA GLY A 250 0.33 -15.78 -18.51
C GLY A 250 0.45 -16.66 -19.77
N ILE A 251 -0.68 -17.05 -20.36
CA ILE A 251 -0.69 -17.84 -21.60
C ILE A 251 -0.12 -17.03 -22.78
N GLU A 252 -0.50 -15.76 -22.89
CA GLU A 252 -0.04 -14.86 -23.95
C GLU A 252 1.44 -14.44 -23.76
N SER A 253 1.98 -14.52 -22.55
CA SER A 253 3.41 -14.27 -22.29
C SER A 253 4.34 -15.35 -22.82
N ILE A 254 3.82 -16.53 -23.16
CA ILE A 254 4.62 -17.61 -23.74
C ILE A 254 4.99 -17.24 -25.19
N HIS A 255 6.29 -17.33 -25.47
CA HIS A 255 6.83 -16.92 -26.77
C HIS A 255 6.12 -17.64 -27.94
N PRO A 256 5.74 -16.93 -29.03
CA PRO A 256 5.02 -17.53 -30.18
C PRO A 256 5.70 -18.73 -30.81
N SER A 257 7.03 -18.82 -30.72
CA SER A 257 7.78 -19.98 -31.22
C SER A 257 7.37 -21.30 -30.57
N GLN A 258 6.96 -21.30 -29.29
CA GLN A 258 6.48 -22.51 -28.62
C GLN A 258 5.17 -23.01 -29.23
N TRP A 259 4.27 -22.09 -29.58
CA TRP A 259 3.04 -22.41 -30.30
C TRP A 259 3.33 -22.94 -31.68
N SER A 260 4.21 -22.27 -32.44
CA SER A 260 4.57 -22.68 -33.81
C SER A 260 5.26 -24.04 -33.84
N ALA A 261 6.20 -24.31 -32.93
CA ALA A 261 6.91 -25.58 -32.84
C ALA A 261 5.95 -26.74 -32.57
N ALA A 262 5.06 -26.62 -31.59
CA ALA A 262 4.08 -27.66 -31.31
C ALA A 262 3.11 -27.87 -32.48
N ARG A 263 2.67 -26.79 -33.13
CA ARG A 263 1.79 -26.89 -34.31
C ARG A 263 2.49 -27.55 -35.52
N SER A 264 3.76 -27.29 -35.74
CA SER A 264 4.56 -27.91 -36.77
C SER A 264 4.75 -29.42 -36.59
N LEU A 265 4.69 -29.89 -35.33
CA LEU A 265 4.68 -31.32 -35.01
C LEU A 265 3.29 -31.97 -35.16
N GLY A 266 2.28 -31.25 -35.68
CA GLY A 266 0.94 -31.76 -35.93
C GLY A 266 -0.02 -31.72 -34.74
N PHE A 267 0.38 -31.14 -33.59
CA PHE A 267 -0.52 -31.01 -32.43
C PHE A 267 -1.69 -30.06 -32.72
N SER A 268 -2.90 -30.45 -32.32
CA SER A 268 -4.08 -29.59 -32.39
C SER A 268 -3.91 -28.37 -31.43
N PHE A 269 -4.75 -27.35 -31.58
CA PHE A 269 -4.75 -26.20 -30.68
C PHE A 269 -4.90 -26.65 -29.21
N SER A 270 -5.87 -27.50 -28.90
CA SER A 270 -6.12 -27.98 -27.56
C SER A 270 -4.95 -28.81 -27.00
N GLN A 271 -4.31 -29.61 -27.81
CA GLN A 271 -3.13 -30.38 -27.42
C GLN A 271 -1.93 -29.46 -27.16
N THR A 272 -1.69 -28.50 -28.06
CA THR A 272 -0.65 -27.48 -27.89
C THR A 272 -0.85 -26.71 -26.60
N LEU A 273 -2.08 -26.19 -26.37
CA LEU A 273 -2.40 -25.46 -25.17
C LEU A 273 -2.18 -26.32 -23.91
N ARG A 274 -2.72 -27.54 -23.86
CA ARG A 274 -2.69 -28.41 -22.68
C ARG A 274 -1.29 -28.90 -22.34
N TRP A 275 -0.53 -29.35 -23.34
CA TRP A 275 0.71 -30.07 -23.09
C TRP A 275 1.96 -29.18 -23.10
N PHE A 276 1.94 -28.07 -23.83
CA PHE A 276 3.11 -27.20 -24.01
C PHE A 276 2.95 -25.84 -23.33
N ILE A 277 1.83 -25.18 -23.55
CA ILE A 277 1.66 -23.79 -23.13
C ILE A 277 1.19 -23.66 -21.68
N LEU A 278 0.12 -24.37 -21.30
CA LEU A 278 -0.47 -24.27 -19.96
C LEU A 278 0.52 -24.59 -18.82
N PRO A 279 1.35 -25.66 -18.91
CA PRO A 279 2.30 -25.96 -17.84
C PRO A 279 3.35 -24.86 -17.63
N GLN A 280 3.72 -24.14 -18.69
CA GLN A 280 4.64 -23.02 -18.60
C GLN A 280 3.90 -21.78 -18.05
N ALA A 281 2.73 -21.46 -18.61
CA ALA A 281 1.91 -20.34 -18.20
C ALA A 281 1.53 -20.38 -16.70
N ILE A 282 1.14 -21.55 -16.19
CA ILE A 282 0.79 -21.73 -14.77
C ILE A 282 1.95 -21.33 -13.87
N ARG A 283 3.18 -21.70 -14.20
CA ARG A 283 4.36 -21.32 -13.39
C ARG A 283 4.57 -19.81 -13.36
N ILE A 284 4.26 -19.11 -14.46
CA ILE A 284 4.40 -17.64 -14.55
C ILE A 284 3.32 -16.94 -13.73
N VAL A 285 2.11 -17.49 -13.67
CA VAL A 285 0.98 -16.84 -12.98
C VAL A 285 0.89 -17.18 -11.49
N ILE A 286 1.65 -18.14 -10.97
CA ILE A 286 1.65 -18.45 -9.52
C ILE A 286 1.85 -17.22 -8.64
N PRO A 287 2.87 -16.35 -8.86
CA PRO A 287 3.05 -15.17 -8.01
C PRO A 287 1.84 -14.21 -8.01
N PRO A 288 1.27 -13.79 -9.16
CA PRO A 288 0.07 -12.96 -9.16
C PRO A 288 -1.17 -13.67 -8.59
N LEU A 289 -1.29 -15.01 -8.73
CA LEU A 289 -2.38 -15.77 -8.13
C LEU A 289 -2.31 -15.78 -6.59
N LEU A 290 -1.11 -15.83 -6.02
CA LEU A 290 -0.93 -15.69 -4.57
C LEU A 290 -1.35 -14.31 -4.08
N GLY A 291 -1.02 -13.25 -4.84
CA GLY A 291 -1.48 -11.90 -4.55
C GLY A 291 -3.02 -11.77 -4.62
N ALA A 292 -3.64 -12.41 -5.59
CA ALA A 292 -5.10 -12.43 -5.71
C ALA A 292 -5.78 -13.18 -4.56
N PHE A 293 -5.15 -14.24 -4.03
CA PHE A 293 -5.66 -14.96 -2.85
C PHE A 293 -5.69 -14.08 -1.58
N ILE A 294 -4.69 -13.21 -1.42
CA ILE A 294 -4.67 -12.26 -0.29
C ILE A 294 -5.79 -11.22 -0.40
N ALA A 295 -6.20 -10.89 -1.63
CA ALA A 295 -7.25 -9.90 -1.90
C ALA A 295 -8.69 -10.48 -1.82
N LEU A 296 -8.82 -11.80 -1.84
CA LEU A 296 -10.10 -12.52 -1.71
C LEU A 296 -10.60 -12.52 -0.26
#